data_71f1f789fcac8868356a785b58077673
#
_entry.id   71f1f789fcac8868356a785b58077673
#
_cell.length_a   1.000
_cell.length_b   1.000
_cell.length_c   1.000
_cell.angle_alpha   90.00
_cell.angle_beta   90.00
_cell.angle_gamma   90.00
#
_symmetry.space_group_name_H-M   'P 1'
#
loop_
_entity.id
_entity.type
_entity.pdbx_description
1 polymer ?
#
loop_
_entity_poly.entity_id
_entity_poly.type
_entity_poly.pdbx_seq_one_letter_code
_entity_poly.pdbx_strand_id
1 'polypeptide(L)'
;MSFLSRCALALVAALATGAPLPAAAAPLLSELFYDAVGSDNGLSFVELYGAPGSALDGLRLDGVNGGDGAVSPSLTLSGVIPADGLFVIADDLGDGTTNVPGADLVLNFDFQNGPDSIVLRAGDQVLDAVGYGVFAAGEIFAGEGSPAPDAPAGGSLARRFANLDTGDNALDFVVLDAPTPGVASLASVPEPASALLVTLGLAAFARRRRGPTLR
;
A
#
# COMPACT_ATOMS: atom_id res chain seq x y z
N MET A 1 60.22 -23.93 41.56
CA MET A 1 59.64 -22.60 41.41
C MET A 1 58.78 -22.65 40.16
N SER A 2 57.48 -22.69 40.39
CA SER A 2 56.43 -22.93 39.38
C SER A 2 55.90 -21.60 38.87
N PHE A 3 55.96 -21.32 37.58
CA PHE A 3 55.31 -20.20 36.92
C PHE A 3 54.01 -20.69 36.32
N LEU A 4 52.90 -20.35 36.98
CA LEU A 4 51.56 -20.53 36.45
C LEU A 4 51.25 -19.38 35.47
N SER A 5 51.16 -19.69 34.15
CA SER A 5 50.71 -18.78 33.14
C SER A 5 49.16 -18.72 33.15
N ARG A 6 48.59 -17.57 33.50
CA ARG A 6 47.15 -17.31 33.48
C ARG A 6 46.76 -16.84 32.07
N CYS A 7 46.16 -17.72 31.26
CA CYS A 7 45.44 -17.32 30.05
C CYS A 7 44.13 -16.66 30.45
N ALA A 8 44.03 -15.35 30.25
CA ALA A 8 42.77 -14.62 30.32
C ALA A 8 42.00 -14.77 29.03
N LEU A 9 40.93 -15.55 29.09
CA LEU A 9 39.97 -15.71 27.99
C LEU A 9 39.02 -14.49 28.00
N ALA A 10 39.22 -13.53 27.11
CA ALA A 10 38.33 -12.40 26.94
C ALA A 10 37.09 -12.84 26.14
N LEU A 11 35.99 -13.02 26.83
CA LEU A 11 34.66 -13.25 26.26
C LEU A 11 34.12 -11.95 25.68
N VAL A 12 34.19 -11.78 24.35
CA VAL A 12 33.55 -10.66 23.65
C VAL A 12 32.08 -11.00 23.48
N ALA A 13 31.24 -10.48 24.38
CA ALA A 13 29.79 -10.50 24.20
C ALA A 13 29.42 -9.54 23.06
N ALA A 14 29.04 -10.07 21.91
CA ALA A 14 28.45 -9.30 20.83
C ALA A 14 27.01 -8.95 21.26
N LEU A 15 26.78 -7.69 21.69
CA LEU A 15 25.44 -7.15 21.79
C LEU A 15 24.87 -7.06 20.37
N ALA A 16 24.01 -8.01 20.01
CA ALA A 16 23.13 -7.86 18.87
C ALA A 16 22.09 -6.78 19.24
N THR A 17 22.37 -5.52 18.92
CA THR A 17 21.35 -4.48 18.93
C THR A 17 20.39 -4.84 17.81
N GLY A 18 19.24 -5.43 18.16
CA GLY A 18 18.15 -5.63 17.22
C GLY A 18 17.76 -4.27 16.66
N ALA A 19 18.05 -4.02 15.39
CA ALA A 19 17.49 -2.87 14.70
C ALA A 19 15.96 -3.01 14.78
N PRO A 20 15.22 -1.96 15.10
CA PRO A 20 13.77 -2.01 15.03
C PRO A 20 13.39 -2.42 13.60
N LEU A 21 12.52 -3.41 13.47
CA LEU A 21 11.93 -3.74 12.18
C LEU A 21 11.22 -2.47 11.70
N PRO A 22 11.37 -2.07 10.44
CA PRO A 22 10.61 -0.96 9.91
C PRO A 22 9.12 -1.27 10.13
N ALA A 23 8.37 -0.31 10.67
CA ALA A 23 6.92 -0.41 10.69
C ALA A 23 6.46 -0.63 9.23
N ALA A 24 5.57 -1.61 9.01
CA ALA A 24 5.00 -1.80 7.70
C ALA A 24 4.33 -0.49 7.28
N ALA A 25 4.59 -0.04 6.05
CA ALA A 25 3.89 1.11 5.50
C ALA A 25 2.38 0.81 5.48
N ALA A 26 1.57 1.84 5.68
CA ALA A 26 0.12 1.70 5.53
C ALA A 26 -0.21 1.22 4.12
N PRO A 27 -1.31 0.45 3.94
CA PRO A 27 -1.80 0.12 2.61
C PRO A 27 -2.21 1.38 1.85
N LEU A 28 -2.01 1.38 0.53
CA LEU A 28 -2.39 2.43 -0.40
C LEU A 28 -3.51 1.95 -1.33
N LEU A 29 -4.38 2.86 -1.76
CA LEU A 29 -5.34 2.64 -2.84
C LEU A 29 -4.56 2.50 -4.15
N SER A 30 -4.70 1.36 -4.83
CA SER A 30 -3.95 1.01 -6.04
C SER A 30 -4.77 1.21 -7.31
N GLU A 31 -5.98 0.66 -7.36
CA GLU A 31 -6.90 0.80 -8.49
C GLU A 31 -8.35 0.92 -8.02
N LEU A 32 -9.12 1.77 -8.69
CA LEU A 32 -10.54 2.02 -8.43
C LEU A 32 -11.31 1.80 -9.73
N PHE A 33 -12.30 0.91 -9.71
CA PHE A 33 -13.25 0.72 -10.80
C PHE A 33 -14.66 0.90 -10.26
N TYR A 34 -15.26 2.05 -10.51
CA TYR A 34 -16.53 2.50 -9.94
C TYR A 34 -17.64 2.71 -10.96
N ASP A 35 -17.35 2.74 -12.27
CA ASP A 35 -18.33 3.00 -13.34
C ASP A 35 -18.18 1.95 -14.46
N ALA A 36 -18.87 0.83 -14.33
CA ALA A 36 -18.87 -0.18 -15.36
C ALA A 36 -19.85 0.20 -16.51
N VAL A 37 -19.62 -0.30 -17.71
CA VAL A 37 -20.55 -0.12 -18.83
C VAL A 37 -21.86 -0.84 -18.54
N GLY A 38 -22.90 -0.11 -18.21
CA GLY A 38 -24.24 -0.64 -17.96
C GLY A 38 -24.57 -0.79 -16.50
N SER A 39 -24.40 -1.96 -15.90
CA SER A 39 -24.62 -2.18 -14.48
C SER A 39 -23.30 -2.40 -13.76
N ASP A 40 -23.11 -1.71 -12.63
CA ASP A 40 -21.90 -1.84 -11.81
C ASP A 40 -21.92 -3.07 -10.92
N ASN A 41 -23.13 -3.62 -10.72
CA ASN A 41 -23.39 -4.73 -9.80
C ASN A 41 -22.49 -5.95 -10.08
N GLY A 42 -21.64 -6.29 -9.11
CA GLY A 42 -20.67 -7.39 -9.20
C GLY A 42 -19.51 -7.15 -10.16
N LEU A 43 -19.27 -5.91 -10.60
CA LEU A 43 -18.18 -5.54 -11.50
C LEU A 43 -17.22 -4.53 -10.88
N SER A 44 -17.71 -3.64 -10.01
CA SER A 44 -16.89 -2.61 -9.36
C SER A 44 -15.91 -3.23 -8.37
N PHE A 45 -14.75 -2.59 -8.20
CA PHE A 45 -13.76 -3.00 -7.22
C PHE A 45 -12.87 -1.84 -6.75
N VAL A 46 -12.29 -2.04 -5.58
CA VAL A 46 -11.18 -1.24 -5.05
C VAL A 46 -10.01 -2.18 -4.77
N GLU A 47 -8.84 -1.85 -5.28
CA GLU A 47 -7.62 -2.60 -5.01
C GLU A 47 -6.72 -1.81 -4.05
N LEU A 48 -6.14 -2.51 -3.08
CA LEU A 48 -5.12 -2.00 -2.18
C LEU A 48 -3.77 -2.61 -2.51
N TYR A 49 -2.72 -1.80 -2.37
CA TYR A 49 -1.33 -2.28 -2.35
C TYR A 49 -0.76 -2.14 -0.95
N GLY A 50 -0.03 -3.15 -0.47
CA GLY A 50 0.63 -3.09 0.83
C GLY A 50 1.62 -4.22 1.06
N ALA A 51 2.25 -4.22 2.23
CA ALA A 51 3.23 -5.25 2.56
C ALA A 51 2.54 -6.62 2.68
N PRO A 52 3.04 -7.67 1.99
CA PRO A 52 2.50 -9.03 2.12
C PRO A 52 2.42 -9.49 3.58
N GLY A 53 1.31 -10.10 3.95
CA GLY A 53 1.06 -10.54 5.32
C GLY A 53 0.49 -9.48 6.27
N SER A 54 0.29 -8.23 5.81
CA SER A 54 -0.35 -7.19 6.60
C SER A 54 -1.84 -7.47 6.75
N ALA A 55 -2.35 -7.38 7.99
CA ALA A 55 -3.77 -7.54 8.27
C ALA A 55 -4.53 -6.25 7.89
N LEU A 56 -5.70 -6.43 7.29
CA LEU A 56 -6.65 -5.38 6.94
C LEU A 56 -7.82 -5.30 7.94
N ASP A 57 -7.86 -6.19 8.94
CA ASP A 57 -8.94 -6.27 9.91
C ASP A 57 -9.13 -4.93 10.65
N GLY A 58 -10.35 -4.41 10.57
CA GLY A 58 -10.72 -3.15 11.22
C GLY A 58 -10.35 -1.89 10.42
N LEU A 59 -9.69 -2.00 9.28
CA LEU A 59 -9.60 -0.90 8.33
C LEU A 59 -10.97 -0.66 7.69
N ARG A 60 -11.19 0.56 7.21
CA ARG A 60 -12.46 0.98 6.62
C ARG A 60 -12.21 1.74 5.32
N LEU A 61 -13.03 1.43 4.30
CA LEU A 61 -13.17 2.22 3.09
C LEU A 61 -14.45 3.03 3.16
N ASP A 62 -14.33 4.34 3.07
CA ASP A 62 -15.44 5.29 3.06
C ASP A 62 -15.55 5.95 1.68
N GLY A 63 -16.71 5.86 1.03
CA GLY A 63 -17.07 6.74 -0.08
C GLY A 63 -17.53 8.08 0.48
N VAL A 64 -16.97 9.19 0.00
CA VAL A 64 -17.33 10.55 0.42
C VAL A 64 -17.92 11.28 -0.77
N ASN A 65 -19.22 11.60 -0.69
CA ASN A 65 -19.93 12.33 -1.74
C ASN A 65 -19.41 13.77 -1.86
N GLY A 66 -18.98 14.15 -3.06
CA GLY A 66 -18.43 15.49 -3.30
C GLY A 66 -19.48 16.60 -3.16
N GLY A 67 -20.75 16.32 -3.39
CA GLY A 67 -21.80 17.33 -3.33
C GLY A 67 -22.11 17.81 -1.90
N ASP A 68 -22.04 16.92 -0.89
CA ASP A 68 -22.47 17.24 0.47
C ASP A 68 -21.55 16.68 1.58
N GLY A 69 -20.53 15.88 1.22
CA GLY A 69 -19.62 15.23 2.16
C GLY A 69 -20.23 14.04 2.91
N ALA A 70 -21.39 13.57 2.51
CA ALA A 70 -22.01 12.38 3.10
C ALA A 70 -21.11 11.14 2.87
N VAL A 71 -21.00 10.31 3.90
CA VAL A 71 -20.21 9.06 3.81
C VAL A 71 -21.13 7.91 3.46
N SER A 72 -20.99 7.37 2.25
CA SER A 72 -21.70 6.19 1.77
C SER A 72 -21.03 5.67 0.48
N PRO A 73 -20.75 4.36 0.36
CA PRO A 73 -20.78 3.34 1.41
C PRO A 73 -19.66 3.50 2.45
N SER A 74 -19.75 2.74 3.53
CA SER A 74 -18.67 2.61 4.52
C SER A 74 -18.44 1.13 4.79
N LEU A 75 -17.29 0.61 4.33
CA LEU A 75 -16.97 -0.81 4.28
C LEU A 75 -15.92 -1.16 5.32
N THR A 76 -16.22 -2.09 6.22
CA THR A 76 -15.20 -2.64 7.13
C THR A 76 -14.46 -3.76 6.42
N LEU A 77 -13.14 -3.64 6.35
CA LEU A 77 -12.27 -4.61 5.71
C LEU A 77 -11.90 -5.75 6.67
N SER A 78 -11.59 -6.89 6.10
CA SER A 78 -11.01 -8.05 6.79
C SER A 78 -10.13 -8.83 5.82
N GLY A 79 -9.17 -9.56 6.35
CA GLY A 79 -8.26 -10.38 5.57
C GLY A 79 -6.80 -9.94 5.68
N VAL A 80 -5.97 -10.50 4.83
CA VAL A 80 -4.52 -10.32 4.86
C VAL A 80 -4.03 -10.07 3.43
N ILE A 81 -3.18 -9.08 3.23
CA ILE A 81 -2.58 -8.78 1.93
C ILE A 81 -1.79 -10.00 1.42
N PRO A 82 -2.10 -10.51 0.20
CA PRO A 82 -1.43 -11.65 -0.41
C PRO A 82 0.06 -11.43 -0.68
N ALA A 83 0.75 -12.47 -1.17
CA ALA A 83 2.19 -12.46 -1.39
C ALA A 83 2.65 -11.52 -2.51
N ASP A 84 1.78 -11.18 -3.46
CA ASP A 84 2.03 -10.20 -4.52
C ASP A 84 1.88 -8.75 -4.08
N GLY A 85 1.33 -8.53 -2.87
CA GLY A 85 1.13 -7.22 -2.29
C GLY A 85 -0.17 -6.54 -2.71
N LEU A 86 -1.03 -7.18 -3.47
CA LEU A 86 -2.31 -6.66 -3.95
C LEU A 86 -3.48 -7.33 -3.23
N PHE A 87 -4.52 -6.55 -2.91
CA PHE A 87 -5.73 -7.03 -2.26
C PHE A 87 -6.95 -6.43 -2.93
N VAL A 88 -7.75 -7.26 -3.61
CA VAL A 88 -8.90 -6.86 -4.41
C VAL A 88 -10.19 -6.99 -3.60
N ILE A 89 -10.86 -5.86 -3.35
CA ILE A 89 -12.18 -5.77 -2.72
C ILE A 89 -13.20 -5.58 -3.84
N ALA A 90 -14.05 -6.56 -4.07
CA ALA A 90 -15.00 -6.60 -5.18
C ALA A 90 -16.45 -6.43 -4.71
N ASP A 91 -17.26 -5.81 -5.56
CA ASP A 91 -18.70 -5.70 -5.33
C ASP A 91 -19.39 -7.06 -5.48
N ASP A 92 -20.43 -7.26 -4.66
CA ASP A 92 -21.25 -8.47 -4.60
C ASP A 92 -22.41 -8.40 -5.60
N LEU A 93 -22.61 -9.45 -6.38
CA LEU A 93 -23.78 -9.65 -7.24
C LEU A 93 -25.11 -9.73 -6.46
N GLY A 94 -25.06 -9.79 -5.12
CA GLY A 94 -26.21 -9.95 -4.22
C GLY A 94 -26.43 -11.38 -3.74
N ASP A 95 -25.50 -12.29 -4.05
CA ASP A 95 -25.52 -13.70 -3.64
C ASP A 95 -24.22 -14.16 -2.98
N GLY A 96 -23.33 -13.21 -2.65
CA GLY A 96 -22.01 -13.50 -2.09
C GLY A 96 -20.94 -13.80 -3.14
N THR A 97 -21.23 -13.63 -4.43
CA THR A 97 -20.28 -13.81 -5.54
C THR A 97 -20.01 -12.51 -6.28
N THR A 98 -18.98 -12.50 -7.11
CA THR A 98 -18.59 -11.35 -7.94
C THR A 98 -18.12 -11.81 -9.31
N ASN A 99 -18.14 -10.91 -10.30
CA ASN A 99 -17.51 -11.12 -11.62
C ASN A 99 -16.08 -10.60 -11.69
N VAL A 100 -15.59 -9.93 -10.64
CA VAL A 100 -14.22 -9.42 -10.60
C VAL A 100 -13.24 -10.58 -10.41
N PRO A 101 -12.29 -10.80 -11.34
CA PRO A 101 -11.34 -11.89 -11.20
C PRO A 101 -10.36 -11.63 -10.06
N GLY A 102 -10.00 -12.68 -9.33
CA GLY A 102 -8.99 -12.60 -8.27
C GLY A 102 -9.42 -11.82 -7.02
N ALA A 103 -10.73 -11.64 -6.78
CA ALA A 103 -11.23 -10.96 -5.60
C ALA A 103 -10.81 -11.70 -4.30
N ASP A 104 -10.23 -10.94 -3.36
CA ASP A 104 -9.83 -11.42 -2.04
C ASP A 104 -10.94 -11.23 -1.00
N LEU A 105 -11.78 -10.19 -1.20
CA LEU A 105 -12.90 -9.85 -0.34
C LEU A 105 -14.10 -9.43 -1.20
N VAL A 106 -15.27 -10.01 -0.95
CA VAL A 106 -16.52 -9.64 -1.63
C VAL A 106 -17.43 -8.94 -0.63
N LEU A 107 -17.83 -7.70 -0.95
CA LEU A 107 -18.72 -6.86 -0.13
C LEU A 107 -19.76 -6.20 -1.06
N ASN A 108 -20.94 -5.90 -0.54
CA ASN A 108 -21.93 -5.15 -1.30
C ASN A 108 -21.66 -3.65 -1.17
N PHE A 109 -21.35 -2.97 -2.29
CA PHE A 109 -21.13 -1.53 -2.33
C PHE A 109 -21.39 -0.95 -3.72
N ASP A 110 -21.58 0.35 -3.76
CA ASP A 110 -21.70 1.13 -4.97
C ASP A 110 -21.05 2.49 -4.69
N PHE A 111 -19.86 2.71 -5.23
CA PHE A 111 -19.20 4.02 -5.19
C PHE A 111 -19.70 4.86 -6.35
N GLN A 112 -19.96 6.14 -6.08
CA GLN A 112 -20.53 7.05 -7.07
C GLN A 112 -19.53 7.40 -8.17
N ASN A 113 -20.06 7.82 -9.33
CA ASN A 113 -19.25 8.10 -10.54
C ASN A 113 -18.51 9.46 -10.47
N GLY A 114 -18.58 10.19 -9.36
CA GLY A 114 -17.84 11.45 -9.12
C GLY A 114 -18.60 12.74 -9.49
N PRO A 115 -18.04 13.91 -9.10
CA PRO A 115 -16.82 14.05 -8.32
C PRO A 115 -16.99 13.58 -6.87
N ASP A 116 -16.19 12.62 -6.45
CA ASP A 116 -16.28 11.97 -5.14
C ASP A 116 -14.89 11.58 -4.64
N SER A 117 -14.83 11.00 -3.44
CA SER A 117 -13.57 10.50 -2.88
C SER A 117 -13.75 9.14 -2.22
N ILE A 118 -12.73 8.30 -2.30
CA ILE A 118 -12.61 7.05 -1.55
C ILE A 118 -11.48 7.21 -0.55
N VAL A 119 -11.76 6.93 0.73
CA VAL A 119 -10.85 7.18 1.84
C VAL A 119 -10.62 5.90 2.62
N LEU A 120 -9.36 5.47 2.72
CA LEU A 120 -8.94 4.35 3.54
C LEU A 120 -8.59 4.83 4.95
N ARG A 121 -9.18 4.20 5.99
CA ARG A 121 -9.02 4.62 7.39
C ARG A 121 -8.66 3.49 8.34
N ALA A 122 -7.94 3.86 9.40
CA ALA A 122 -7.80 3.08 10.63
C ALA A 122 -8.44 3.88 11.78
N GLY A 123 -9.66 3.51 12.18
CA GLY A 123 -10.47 4.35 13.07
C GLY A 123 -10.72 5.73 12.45
N ASP A 124 -10.30 6.80 13.13
CA ASP A 124 -10.43 8.18 12.64
C ASP A 124 -9.22 8.63 11.79
N GLN A 125 -8.13 7.85 11.78
CA GLN A 125 -6.93 8.19 11.01
C GLN A 125 -7.14 7.85 9.54
N VAL A 126 -6.90 8.82 8.65
CA VAL A 126 -6.77 8.60 7.20
C VAL A 126 -5.42 7.97 6.93
N LEU A 127 -5.41 6.86 6.21
CA LEU A 127 -4.22 6.15 5.76
C LEU A 127 -3.85 6.53 4.34
N ASP A 128 -4.85 6.63 3.46
CA ASP A 128 -4.74 7.05 2.05
C ASP A 128 -6.11 7.55 1.57
N ALA A 129 -6.15 8.44 0.59
CA ALA A 129 -7.39 8.99 0.07
C ALA A 129 -7.26 9.38 -1.41
N VAL A 130 -8.26 9.02 -2.21
CA VAL A 130 -8.32 9.36 -3.63
C VAL A 130 -9.62 10.11 -3.92
N GLY A 131 -9.50 11.39 -4.28
CA GLY A 131 -10.60 12.16 -4.84
C GLY A 131 -10.45 12.23 -6.36
N TYR A 132 -11.54 12.02 -7.10
CA TYR A 132 -11.55 11.94 -8.56
C TYR A 132 -12.69 12.78 -9.16
N GLY A 133 -12.51 13.19 -10.40
CA GLY A 133 -13.45 14.02 -11.12
C GLY A 133 -13.20 15.53 -10.94
N VAL A 134 -14.14 16.34 -11.38
CA VAL A 134 -14.03 17.80 -11.43
C VAL A 134 -14.93 18.42 -10.35
N PHE A 135 -14.32 18.79 -9.23
CA PHE A 135 -15.03 19.42 -8.11
C PHE A 135 -15.38 20.88 -8.43
N ALA A 136 -16.62 21.25 -8.24
CA ALA A 136 -17.08 22.63 -8.34
C ALA A 136 -16.80 23.41 -7.03
N ALA A 137 -16.94 24.73 -7.10
CA ALA A 137 -16.77 25.57 -5.91
C ALA A 137 -17.82 25.24 -4.84
N GLY A 138 -17.37 24.85 -3.66
CA GLY A 138 -18.22 24.48 -2.52
C GLY A 138 -18.46 22.97 -2.37
N GLU A 139 -18.04 22.16 -3.33
CA GLU A 139 -18.03 20.71 -3.18
C GLU A 139 -16.91 20.24 -2.25
N ILE A 140 -17.07 19.04 -1.70
CA ILE A 140 -16.21 18.45 -0.68
C ILE A 140 -15.19 17.51 -1.34
N PHE A 141 -13.95 17.92 -1.37
CA PHE A 141 -12.83 17.09 -1.78
C PHE A 141 -12.18 16.45 -0.54
N ALA A 142 -12.24 15.13 -0.45
CA ALA A 142 -11.64 14.36 0.66
C ALA A 142 -10.43 13.52 0.21
N GLY A 143 -9.88 13.82 -0.98
CA GLY A 143 -8.66 13.23 -1.50
C GLY A 143 -7.40 14.00 -1.06
N GLU A 144 -6.30 13.76 -1.76
CA GLU A 144 -4.99 14.34 -1.48
C GLU A 144 -4.52 15.26 -2.61
N GLY A 145 -3.99 16.44 -2.24
CA GLY A 145 -3.47 17.44 -3.21
C GLY A 145 -4.52 17.91 -4.19
N SER A 146 -4.39 17.55 -5.46
CA SER A 146 -5.33 17.85 -6.54
C SER A 146 -6.10 16.59 -6.94
N PRO A 147 -7.37 16.71 -7.39
CA PRO A 147 -8.17 15.56 -7.78
C PRO A 147 -7.51 14.75 -8.91
N ALA A 148 -7.64 13.43 -8.85
CA ALA A 148 -7.33 12.54 -9.95
C ALA A 148 -8.28 12.78 -11.13
N PRO A 149 -7.90 12.42 -12.37
CA PRO A 149 -8.81 12.48 -13.49
C PRO A 149 -10.05 11.60 -13.26
N ASP A 150 -11.14 11.95 -13.91
CA ASP A 150 -12.34 11.11 -13.93
C ASP A 150 -12.17 9.97 -14.94
N ALA A 151 -12.48 8.73 -14.56
CA ALA A 151 -12.45 7.61 -15.48
C ALA A 151 -13.81 7.52 -16.20
N PRO A 152 -13.84 7.36 -17.53
CA PRO A 152 -15.09 7.14 -18.26
C PRO A 152 -15.64 5.75 -17.94
N ALA A 153 -16.94 5.55 -18.16
CA ALA A 153 -17.58 4.24 -17.98
C ALA A 153 -16.81 3.13 -18.70
N GLY A 154 -16.48 2.08 -17.96
CA GLY A 154 -15.66 0.94 -18.41
C GLY A 154 -14.15 1.11 -18.23
N GLY A 155 -13.67 2.31 -17.89
CA GLY A 155 -12.28 2.57 -17.51
C GLY A 155 -12.10 2.54 -16.00
N SER A 156 -10.88 2.34 -15.55
CA SER A 156 -10.50 2.42 -14.14
C SER A 156 -9.53 3.55 -13.86
N LEU A 157 -9.39 3.90 -12.60
CA LEU A 157 -8.43 4.87 -12.11
C LEU A 157 -7.34 4.13 -11.35
N ALA A 158 -6.14 4.03 -11.89
CA ALA A 158 -5.04 3.27 -11.32
C ALA A 158 -3.88 4.16 -10.88
N ARG A 159 -3.26 3.84 -9.74
CA ARG A 159 -2.04 4.48 -9.28
C ARG A 159 -0.89 4.12 -10.25
N ARG A 160 -0.16 5.12 -10.72
CA ARG A 160 0.95 4.93 -11.70
C ARG A 160 1.99 3.92 -11.22
N PHE A 161 2.25 3.94 -9.92
CA PHE A 161 3.07 2.96 -9.22
C PHE A 161 2.41 2.68 -7.86
N ALA A 162 1.92 1.48 -7.66
CA ALA A 162 1.14 1.12 -6.49
C ALA A 162 1.87 1.35 -5.14
N ASN A 163 3.20 1.34 -5.14
CA ASN A 163 4.08 1.57 -3.99
C ASN A 163 4.57 3.03 -3.84
N LEU A 164 4.03 3.97 -4.61
CA LEU A 164 4.45 5.37 -4.58
C LEU A 164 3.24 6.26 -4.31
N ASP A 165 3.35 7.05 -3.25
CA ASP A 165 2.39 8.05 -2.87
C ASP A 165 3.11 9.40 -2.75
N THR A 166 2.65 10.41 -3.51
CA THR A 166 3.19 11.77 -3.49
C THR A 166 2.32 12.74 -2.69
N GLY A 167 1.13 12.30 -2.23
CA GLY A 167 0.13 13.13 -1.60
C GLY A 167 -0.57 14.08 -2.59
N ASP A 168 -0.63 13.72 -3.88
CA ASP A 168 -1.36 14.45 -4.92
C ASP A 168 -1.98 13.46 -5.91
N ASN A 169 -3.30 13.30 -5.85
CA ASN A 169 -4.01 12.30 -6.65
C ASN A 169 -3.87 12.54 -8.16
N ALA A 170 -3.76 13.81 -8.60
CA ALA A 170 -3.55 14.12 -10.03
C ALA A 170 -2.17 13.64 -10.55
N LEU A 171 -1.17 13.59 -9.67
CA LEU A 171 0.16 13.09 -10.02
C LEU A 171 0.24 11.58 -9.92
N ASP A 172 -0.46 11.00 -8.94
CA ASP A 172 -0.35 9.58 -8.61
C ASP A 172 -1.21 8.69 -9.50
N PHE A 173 -2.36 9.16 -9.98
CA PHE A 173 -3.32 8.34 -10.70
C PHE A 173 -3.38 8.62 -12.19
N VAL A 174 -3.77 7.59 -12.94
CA VAL A 174 -4.06 7.65 -14.40
C VAL A 174 -5.31 6.85 -14.70
N VAL A 175 -5.98 7.23 -15.77
CA VAL A 175 -7.08 6.44 -16.34
C VAL A 175 -6.51 5.29 -17.16
N LEU A 176 -7.03 4.08 -16.94
CA LEU A 176 -6.86 2.92 -17.79
C LEU A 176 -8.13 2.69 -18.62
N ASP A 177 -7.97 2.32 -19.88
CA ASP A 177 -9.11 2.01 -20.77
C ASP A 177 -9.84 0.71 -20.37
N ALA A 178 -9.19 -0.14 -19.59
CA ALA A 178 -9.75 -1.37 -19.06
C ALA A 178 -9.18 -1.63 -17.66
N PRO A 179 -10.01 -2.09 -16.70
CA PRO A 179 -9.57 -2.44 -15.35
C PRO A 179 -8.59 -3.61 -15.33
N THR A 180 -7.67 -3.58 -14.36
CA THR A 180 -6.57 -4.57 -14.24
C THR A 180 -6.47 -5.18 -12.83
N PRO A 181 -7.56 -5.72 -12.24
CA PRO A 181 -7.55 -6.21 -10.88
C PRO A 181 -6.47 -7.30 -10.68
N GLY A 182 -5.69 -7.18 -9.61
CA GLY A 182 -4.58 -8.06 -9.29
C GLY A 182 -3.30 -7.78 -10.08
N VAL A 183 -3.21 -6.65 -10.80
CA VAL A 183 -2.02 -6.28 -11.59
C VAL A 183 -1.67 -4.81 -11.39
N ALA A 184 -0.50 -4.51 -10.85
CA ALA A 184 -0.04 -3.15 -10.66
C ALA A 184 1.43 -2.95 -11.05
N SER A 185 1.77 -1.74 -11.48
CA SER A 185 3.16 -1.34 -11.68
C SER A 185 3.78 -0.91 -10.34
N LEU A 186 5.07 -1.21 -10.14
CA LEU A 186 5.82 -0.78 -8.96
C LEU A 186 6.97 0.13 -9.37
N ALA A 187 7.15 1.23 -8.63
CA ALA A 187 8.35 2.05 -8.76
C ALA A 187 9.56 1.28 -8.22
N SER A 188 10.69 1.35 -8.93
CA SER A 188 11.94 0.82 -8.41
C SER A 188 12.42 1.72 -7.26
N VAL A 189 12.36 1.21 -6.03
CA VAL A 189 12.95 1.86 -4.86
C VAL A 189 14.44 1.51 -4.83
N PRO A 190 15.38 2.49 -4.97
CA PRO A 190 16.78 2.20 -4.79
C PRO A 190 17.01 1.60 -3.40
N GLU A 191 17.74 0.47 -3.33
CA GLU A 191 18.07 -0.14 -2.04
C GLU A 191 18.73 0.91 -1.14
N PRO A 192 18.31 1.04 0.13
CA PRO A 192 18.94 1.98 1.05
C PRO A 192 20.46 1.70 1.08
N ALA A 193 21.26 2.77 1.08
CA ALA A 193 22.71 2.68 1.19
C ALA A 193 23.23 1.84 2.40
N SER A 194 22.32 1.44 3.27
CA SER A 194 22.52 0.49 4.37
C SER A 194 23.12 -0.86 3.91
N ALA A 195 22.73 -1.38 2.74
CA ALA A 195 23.30 -2.61 2.20
C ALA A 195 24.77 -2.41 1.84
N LEU A 196 25.12 -1.24 1.27
CA LEU A 196 26.50 -0.86 0.99
C LEU A 196 27.30 -0.64 2.28
N LEU A 197 26.72 -0.02 3.31
CA LEU A 197 27.36 0.19 4.61
C LEU A 197 27.62 -1.14 5.34
N VAL A 198 26.71 -2.09 5.27
CA VAL A 198 26.91 -3.44 5.83
C VAL A 198 28.02 -4.18 5.10
N THR A 199 28.06 -4.14 3.77
CA THR A 199 29.12 -4.78 2.98
C THR A 199 30.47 -4.14 3.22
N LEU A 200 30.55 -2.82 3.30
CA LEU A 200 31.77 -2.08 3.64
C LEU A 200 32.24 -2.37 5.08
N GLY A 201 31.30 -2.46 6.03
CA GLY A 201 31.59 -2.83 7.41
C GLY A 201 32.16 -4.24 7.53
N LEU A 202 31.56 -5.21 6.85
CA LEU A 202 32.07 -6.60 6.81
C LEU A 202 33.45 -6.70 6.14
N ALA A 203 33.68 -5.95 5.07
CA ALA A 203 34.97 -5.91 4.38
C ALA A 203 36.05 -5.28 5.26
N ALA A 204 35.74 -4.21 6.00
CA ALA A 204 36.66 -3.59 6.95
C ALA A 204 37.00 -4.53 8.12
N PHE A 205 36.04 -5.28 8.60
CA PHE A 205 36.21 -6.26 9.67
C PHE A 205 37.08 -7.46 9.21
N ALA A 206 36.86 -7.93 7.99
CA ALA A 206 37.65 -9.00 7.39
C ALA A 206 39.14 -8.59 7.17
N ARG A 207 39.41 -7.34 6.77
CA ARG A 207 40.75 -6.78 6.66
C ARG A 207 41.48 -6.70 8.00
N ARG A 208 40.79 -6.35 9.07
CA ARG A 208 41.36 -6.22 10.41
C ARG A 208 41.84 -7.57 10.99
N ARG A 209 41.24 -8.69 10.56
CA ARG A 209 41.63 -10.06 10.96
C ARG A 209 42.90 -10.59 10.25
N ARG A 210 43.32 -9.93 9.15
CA ARG A 210 44.58 -10.25 8.46
C ARG A 210 45.69 -9.32 8.96
N GLY A 211 46.02 -9.39 10.25
CA GLY A 211 47.18 -8.72 10.83
C GLY A 211 48.48 -9.19 10.18
N PRO A 212 49.54 -8.35 10.22
CA PRO A 212 50.82 -8.69 9.58
C PRO A 212 51.39 -9.95 10.22
N THR A 213 51.64 -10.96 9.40
CA THR A 213 52.53 -12.08 9.75
C THR A 213 53.95 -11.51 9.89
N LEU A 214 54.39 -11.33 11.15
CA LEU A 214 55.79 -11.02 11.44
C LEU A 214 56.66 -12.21 10.94
N ARG A 215 57.58 -11.92 10.03
CA ARG A 215 58.68 -12.80 9.67
C ARG A 215 59.80 -12.63 10.71
#